data_0024b2a09b16c2d64b2a94e425ae6a0e
#
_entry.id   0024b2a09b16c2d64b2a94e425ae6a0e
#
_cell.length_a   1.000
_cell.length_b   1.000
_cell.length_c   1.000
_cell.angle_alpha   90.00
_cell.angle_beta   90.00
_cell.angle_gamma   90.00
#
_symmetry.space_group_name_H-M   'P 1'
#
loop_
_entity.id
_entity.type
_entity.pdbx_description
1 polymer ?
#
loop_
_entity_poly.entity_id
_entity_poly.type
_entity_poly.pdbx_seq_one_letter_code
_entity_poly.pdbx_strand_id
1 'polypeptide(L)'
;MLRLHARSARRIARRPPLLIALVWLAACSPPRAIEAARVLADLSSADAAPADAISPTEITYEGASGRAVADLYWPDRALAALVLVPGVVPEGKDDPRLVALAQTLVRARFVVLVPDIANLRAQQVNPEDAHAIAAAIAQLGSCTAPSDGPTVGVMAISYAAGPAILAALQPETAARVRFVVAIGGYYDLAAVVTFFTTGYFRSGPDQPWQRGAPNAYGKWVFIAANAERLDDPADRAALAAMAERKLQDLDADVADLEAGLGPEGRSVTALLDNRDPDRVPALIAGLPEAVRRDLRALDLARQDLSPLHARLLLVHGRDDPIIPSTESTALAAAAPAGTATVYLVDSLAHVELSPTGLIDGWKLWRAIYALLALRDAAPGPDRAACR
;
A
#
# COMPACT_ATOMS: atom_id res chain seq x y z
N MET A 1 -71.51 17.41 42.06
CA MET A 1 -70.29 17.12 42.80
C MET A 1 -69.32 16.42 41.88
N LEU A 2 -68.45 17.17 41.18
CA LEU A 2 -67.40 16.64 40.33
C LEU A 2 -66.04 16.85 40.98
N ARG A 3 -65.31 15.79 41.24
CA ARG A 3 -63.90 15.85 41.72
C ARG A 3 -62.95 15.81 40.55
N LEU A 4 -62.16 16.89 40.34
CA LEU A 4 -61.08 16.96 39.46
C LEU A 4 -59.84 16.21 40.01
N HIS A 5 -59.30 15.26 39.22
CA HIS A 5 -58.05 14.61 39.51
C HIS A 5 -56.95 15.36 38.76
N ALA A 6 -55.98 15.98 39.46
CA ALA A 6 -54.82 16.60 38.96
C ALA A 6 -53.78 15.50 38.56
N ARG A 7 -53.41 15.42 37.28
CA ARG A 7 -52.33 14.59 36.83
C ARG A 7 -50.98 15.35 36.95
N SER A 8 -50.12 14.85 37.81
CA SER A 8 -48.74 15.29 38.00
C SER A 8 -47.91 14.96 36.75
N ALA A 9 -47.47 15.97 36.00
CA ALA A 9 -46.51 15.82 34.90
C ALA A 9 -45.07 15.73 35.45
N ARG A 10 -44.47 14.55 35.38
CA ARG A 10 -43.05 14.37 35.66
C ARG A 10 -42.22 15.04 34.58
N ARG A 11 -41.52 16.10 34.95
CA ARG A 11 -40.49 16.74 34.11
C ARG A 11 -39.29 15.78 33.98
N ILE A 12 -39.09 15.22 32.75
CA ILE A 12 -37.85 14.53 32.39
C ILE A 12 -36.78 15.61 32.19
N ALA A 13 -35.86 15.69 33.13
CA ALA A 13 -34.68 16.56 33.01
C ALA A 13 -33.83 16.13 31.83
N ARG A 14 -33.85 16.90 30.76
CA ARG A 14 -32.90 16.76 29.64
C ARG A 14 -31.51 17.09 30.16
N ARG A 15 -30.63 16.09 30.29
CA ARG A 15 -29.21 16.28 30.54
C ARG A 15 -28.57 17.00 29.36
N PRO A 16 -27.70 17.99 29.59
CA PRO A 16 -27.18 18.83 28.50
C PRO A 16 -26.20 18.05 27.60
N PRO A 17 -26.10 18.42 26.33
CA PRO A 17 -25.20 17.76 25.33
C PRO A 17 -23.70 17.90 25.66
N LEU A 18 -23.30 18.63 26.67
CA LEU A 18 -21.93 18.81 27.14
C LEU A 18 -21.25 17.51 27.58
N LEU A 19 -21.97 16.54 28.10
CA LEU A 19 -21.40 15.28 28.58
C LEU A 19 -20.96 14.36 27.43
N ILE A 20 -21.60 14.44 26.25
CA ILE A 20 -21.23 13.66 25.08
C ILE A 20 -19.97 14.24 24.46
N ALA A 21 -19.80 15.57 24.41
CA ALA A 21 -18.60 16.22 23.91
C ALA A 21 -17.36 15.94 24.77
N LEU A 22 -17.51 15.86 26.09
CA LEU A 22 -16.42 15.53 27.02
C LEU A 22 -15.96 14.07 26.93
N VAL A 23 -16.83 13.12 26.57
CA VAL A 23 -16.45 11.71 26.36
C VAL A 23 -15.64 11.54 25.09
N TRP A 24 -15.91 12.32 24.03
CA TRP A 24 -15.12 12.32 22.81
C TRP A 24 -13.72 12.96 22.97
N LEU A 25 -13.60 13.97 23.82
CA LEU A 25 -12.30 14.59 24.15
C LEU A 25 -11.42 13.72 25.05
N ALA A 26 -12.01 12.84 25.87
CA ALA A 26 -11.27 11.90 26.72
C ALA A 26 -10.66 10.71 25.94
N ALA A 27 -11.16 10.42 24.73
CA ALA A 27 -10.64 9.36 23.86
C ALA A 27 -9.42 9.80 23.01
N CYS A 28 -9.16 11.11 22.85
CA CYS A 28 -8.02 11.63 22.12
C CYS A 28 -6.87 11.93 23.07
N SER A 29 -5.68 11.38 22.81
CA SER A 29 -4.44 11.78 23.47
C SER A 29 -4.00 13.14 22.92
N PRO A 30 -4.03 14.26 23.68
CA PRO A 30 -3.63 15.57 23.17
C PRO A 30 -2.18 15.60 22.62
N PRO A 31 -1.18 14.95 23.27
CA PRO A 31 0.17 14.88 22.73
C PRO A 31 0.23 14.21 21.35
N ARG A 32 -0.49 13.08 21.18
CA ARG A 32 -0.55 12.36 19.90
C ARG A 32 -1.26 13.18 18.82
N ALA A 33 -2.29 13.94 19.18
CA ALA A 33 -3.01 14.82 18.26
C ALA A 33 -2.10 15.91 17.68
N ILE A 34 -1.28 16.53 18.55
CA ILE A 34 -0.29 17.53 18.13
C ILE A 34 0.80 16.90 17.28
N GLU A 35 1.30 15.71 17.68
CA GLU A 35 2.32 14.99 16.92
C GLU A 35 1.79 14.60 15.52
N ALA A 36 0.55 14.12 15.42
CA ALA A 36 -0.07 13.81 14.13
C ALA A 36 -0.16 15.04 13.21
N ALA A 37 -0.45 16.22 13.76
CA ALA A 37 -0.45 17.46 13.00
C ALA A 37 0.95 17.86 12.51
N ARG A 38 1.98 17.63 13.31
CA ARG A 38 3.39 17.86 12.90
C ARG A 38 3.81 16.91 11.79
N VAL A 39 3.51 15.61 11.92
CA VAL A 39 3.80 14.62 10.88
C VAL A 39 3.09 14.98 9.57
N LEU A 40 1.83 15.43 9.64
CA LEU A 40 1.10 15.88 8.44
C LEU A 40 1.76 17.11 7.81
N ALA A 41 2.22 18.07 8.60
CA ALA A 41 2.93 19.25 8.11
C ALA A 41 4.26 18.85 7.45
N ASP A 42 5.02 17.94 8.05
CA ASP A 42 6.26 17.42 7.48
C ASP A 42 6.02 16.74 6.12
N LEU A 43 4.99 15.90 6.00
CA LEU A 43 4.62 15.25 4.73
C LEU A 43 4.20 16.26 3.65
N SER A 44 3.61 17.38 4.05
CA SER A 44 3.18 18.43 3.11
C SER A 44 4.32 19.37 2.68
N SER A 45 5.47 19.33 3.34
CA SER A 45 6.63 20.18 3.09
C SER A 45 7.86 19.43 2.56
N ALA A 46 7.67 18.21 2.04
CA ALA A 46 8.72 17.25 1.72
C ALA A 46 9.74 17.67 0.62
N ASP A 47 9.59 18.85 0.01
CA ASP A 47 10.52 19.36 -1.01
C ASP A 47 11.87 19.87 -0.44
N ALA A 48 12.03 19.97 0.87
CA ALA A 48 13.26 20.41 1.50
C ALA A 48 13.82 19.35 2.44
N ALA A 49 15.04 18.88 2.18
CA ALA A 49 15.75 18.03 3.14
C ALA A 49 15.85 18.79 4.50
N PRO A 50 15.32 18.22 5.57
CA PRO A 50 15.36 18.89 6.88
C PRO A 50 16.80 19.03 7.35
N ALA A 51 17.10 20.15 8.06
CA ALA A 51 18.43 20.44 8.58
C ALA A 51 18.92 19.42 9.63
N ASP A 52 18.02 18.64 10.20
CA ASP A 52 18.24 17.60 11.21
C ASP A 52 18.03 16.17 10.64
N ALA A 53 18.31 15.97 9.35
CA ALA A 53 18.17 14.67 8.70
C ALA A 53 19.05 13.61 9.35
N ILE A 54 18.45 12.46 9.69
CA ILE A 54 19.15 11.30 10.24
C ILE A 54 19.72 10.48 9.09
N SER A 55 21.04 10.37 9.00
CA SER A 55 21.68 9.51 8.00
C SER A 55 21.39 8.03 8.29
N PRO A 56 21.00 7.25 7.28
CA PRO A 56 20.83 5.81 7.48
C PRO A 56 22.19 5.12 7.68
N THR A 57 22.14 3.98 8.33
CA THR A 57 23.21 2.99 8.30
C THR A 57 22.83 1.91 7.33
N GLU A 58 23.62 1.70 6.28
CA GLU A 58 23.42 0.55 5.42
C GLU A 58 23.75 -0.73 6.19
N ILE A 59 22.83 -1.67 6.18
CA ILE A 59 22.99 -2.98 6.80
C ILE A 59 22.86 -4.08 5.77
N THR A 60 23.49 -5.20 6.05
CA THR A 60 23.36 -6.44 5.28
C THR A 60 22.76 -7.51 6.15
N TYR A 61 21.79 -8.25 5.63
CA TYR A 61 21.11 -9.32 6.37
C TYR A 61 20.83 -10.54 5.48
N GLU A 62 20.40 -11.64 6.08
CA GLU A 62 19.99 -12.84 5.35
C GLU A 62 18.64 -12.59 4.70
N GLY A 63 18.62 -12.50 3.36
CA GLY A 63 17.42 -12.36 2.55
C GLY A 63 16.89 -13.71 2.07
N ALA A 64 15.73 -13.73 1.42
CA ALA A 64 15.09 -14.93 0.91
C ALA A 64 15.95 -15.69 -0.14
N SER A 65 16.69 -14.93 -0.95
CA SER A 65 17.55 -15.49 -2.03
C SER A 65 19.04 -15.27 -1.79
N GLY A 66 19.46 -15.14 -0.52
CA GLY A 66 20.84 -14.84 -0.11
C GLY A 66 20.97 -13.47 0.52
N ARG A 67 22.16 -12.86 0.42
CA ARG A 67 22.48 -11.60 1.08
C ARG A 67 21.62 -10.45 0.55
N ALA A 68 20.93 -9.75 1.45
CA ALA A 68 20.12 -8.58 1.16
C ALA A 68 20.70 -7.32 1.84
N VAL A 69 20.35 -6.15 1.31
CA VAL A 69 20.79 -4.84 1.80
C VAL A 69 19.58 -4.00 2.16
N ALA A 70 19.71 -3.17 3.20
CA ALA A 70 18.71 -2.20 3.59
C ALA A 70 19.34 -0.97 4.22
N ASP A 71 18.62 0.16 4.17
CA ASP A 71 18.92 1.34 4.95
C ASP A 71 18.16 1.30 6.27
N LEU A 72 18.91 1.40 7.37
CA LEU A 72 18.36 1.45 8.72
C LEU A 72 18.49 2.86 9.30
N TYR A 73 17.35 3.49 9.52
CA TYR A 73 17.24 4.78 10.19
C TYR A 73 16.89 4.58 11.67
N TRP A 74 17.68 5.14 12.56
CA TRP A 74 17.49 4.94 14.00
C TRP A 74 17.40 6.27 14.75
N PRO A 75 16.25 6.63 15.35
CA PRO A 75 16.10 7.85 16.14
C PRO A 75 16.74 7.71 17.54
N ASP A 76 17.03 8.82 18.20
CA ASP A 76 17.59 8.83 19.57
C ASP A 76 16.68 8.11 20.57
N ARG A 77 15.37 8.22 20.40
CA ARG A 77 14.36 7.60 21.26
C ARG A 77 13.34 6.86 20.40
N ALA A 78 13.62 5.62 20.12
CA ALA A 78 12.74 4.74 19.36
C ALA A 78 11.55 4.28 20.21
N LEU A 79 10.36 4.25 19.61
CA LEU A 79 9.13 3.74 20.24
C LEU A 79 8.59 2.50 19.55
N ALA A 80 8.80 2.35 18.24
CA ALA A 80 8.36 1.19 17.46
C ALA A 80 9.32 0.96 16.29
N ALA A 81 9.24 -0.24 15.71
CA ALA A 81 9.99 -0.63 14.53
C ALA A 81 9.05 -0.76 13.33
N LEU A 82 9.50 -0.32 12.14
CA LEU A 82 8.70 -0.29 10.92
C LEU A 82 9.57 -0.61 9.70
N VAL A 83 9.14 -1.59 8.88
CA VAL A 83 9.69 -1.81 7.55
C VAL A 83 8.94 -0.91 6.57
N LEU A 84 9.65 -0.04 5.85
CA LEU A 84 9.11 0.83 4.81
C LEU A 84 9.49 0.25 3.45
N VAL A 85 8.49 -0.30 2.75
CA VAL A 85 8.67 -0.96 1.47
C VAL A 85 8.44 0.03 0.33
N PRO A 86 9.43 0.24 -0.57
CA PRO A 86 9.28 1.12 -1.71
C PRO A 86 8.18 0.64 -2.67
N GLY A 87 7.66 1.56 -3.47
CA GLY A 87 6.87 1.23 -4.66
C GLY A 87 7.73 0.68 -5.79
N VAL A 88 7.10 0.46 -6.94
CA VAL A 88 7.76 -0.01 -8.18
C VAL A 88 8.42 1.19 -8.87
N VAL A 89 9.63 1.54 -8.45
CA VAL A 89 10.39 2.69 -8.97
C VAL A 89 11.87 2.34 -9.14
N PRO A 90 12.56 2.86 -10.19
CA PRO A 90 13.96 2.53 -10.47
C PRO A 90 14.93 2.91 -9.34
N GLU A 91 14.64 3.97 -8.60
CA GLU A 91 15.45 4.45 -7.49
C GLU A 91 15.36 3.52 -6.26
N GLY A 92 14.28 2.72 -6.15
CA GLY A 92 14.07 1.78 -5.04
C GLY A 92 14.11 2.44 -3.68
N LYS A 93 15.02 1.98 -2.79
CA LYS A 93 15.20 2.56 -1.43
C LYS A 93 15.70 4.01 -1.45
N ASP A 94 16.31 4.44 -2.55
CA ASP A 94 16.92 5.76 -2.72
C ASP A 94 15.96 6.78 -3.37
N ASP A 95 14.69 6.43 -3.67
CA ASP A 95 13.69 7.38 -4.14
C ASP A 95 13.57 8.57 -3.17
N PRO A 96 13.77 9.82 -3.61
CA PRO A 96 13.78 10.99 -2.74
C PRO A 96 12.50 11.13 -1.90
N ARG A 97 11.34 10.74 -2.44
CA ARG A 97 10.05 10.79 -1.74
C ARG A 97 9.99 9.74 -0.62
N LEU A 98 10.53 8.54 -0.88
CA LEU A 98 10.63 7.48 0.12
C LEU A 98 11.60 7.86 1.24
N VAL A 99 12.75 8.44 0.89
CA VAL A 99 13.72 8.96 1.86
C VAL A 99 13.09 10.06 2.74
N ALA A 100 12.34 11.00 2.13
CA ALA A 100 11.62 12.04 2.88
C ALA A 100 10.56 11.43 3.83
N LEU A 101 9.83 10.40 3.38
CA LEU A 101 8.89 9.67 4.23
C LEU A 101 9.60 8.92 5.36
N ALA A 102 10.74 8.26 5.09
CA ALA A 102 11.55 7.61 6.12
C ALA A 102 12.01 8.62 7.17
N GLN A 103 12.49 9.80 6.76
CA GLN A 103 12.87 10.90 7.66
C GLN A 103 11.70 11.35 8.55
N THR A 104 10.51 11.51 7.97
CA THR A 104 9.30 11.89 8.72
C THR A 104 8.93 10.82 9.76
N LEU A 105 9.00 9.54 9.39
CA LEU A 105 8.72 8.43 10.31
C LEU A 105 9.76 8.33 11.44
N VAL A 106 11.03 8.59 11.13
CA VAL A 106 12.10 8.61 12.14
C VAL A 106 11.90 9.75 13.14
N ARG A 107 11.55 10.96 12.69
CA ARG A 107 11.15 12.07 13.56
C ARG A 107 9.91 11.72 14.41
N ALA A 108 9.02 10.91 13.87
CA ALA A 108 7.91 10.32 14.62
C ALA A 108 8.33 9.12 15.49
N ARG A 109 9.63 8.93 15.72
CA ARG A 109 10.22 7.93 16.65
C ARG A 109 10.00 6.47 16.25
N PHE A 110 9.88 6.20 14.96
CA PHE A 110 10.02 4.84 14.43
C PHE A 110 11.49 4.55 14.12
N VAL A 111 11.96 3.35 14.43
CA VAL A 111 13.10 2.75 13.72
C VAL A 111 12.56 2.34 12.35
N VAL A 112 13.19 2.80 11.27
CA VAL A 112 12.73 2.52 9.92
C VAL A 112 13.80 1.72 9.18
N LEU A 113 13.40 0.56 8.66
CA LEU A 113 14.22 -0.26 7.76
C LEU A 113 13.63 -0.18 6.37
N VAL A 114 14.43 0.27 5.41
CA VAL A 114 14.05 0.39 3.99
C VAL A 114 14.83 -0.65 3.19
N PRO A 115 14.21 -1.79 2.82
CA PRO A 115 14.92 -2.85 2.08
C PRO A 115 15.16 -2.45 0.62
N ASP A 116 16.31 -2.85 0.07
CA ASP A 116 16.57 -2.83 -1.36
C ASP A 116 16.00 -4.09 -2.00
N ILE A 117 14.89 -3.98 -2.71
CA ILE A 117 14.22 -5.08 -3.38
C ILE A 117 14.45 -4.95 -4.89
N ALA A 118 15.31 -5.83 -5.43
CA ALA A 118 15.78 -5.73 -6.81
C ALA A 118 14.63 -5.75 -7.85
N ASN A 119 13.62 -6.58 -7.65
CA ASN A 119 12.46 -6.64 -8.57
C ASN A 119 11.69 -5.31 -8.60
N LEU A 120 11.43 -4.69 -7.43
CA LEU A 120 10.71 -3.41 -7.36
C LEU A 120 11.51 -2.31 -8.07
N ARG A 121 12.83 -2.30 -7.91
CA ARG A 121 13.73 -1.37 -8.59
C ARG A 121 13.80 -1.64 -10.09
N ALA A 122 13.73 -2.91 -10.51
CA ALA A 122 13.64 -3.29 -11.93
C ALA A 122 12.22 -3.09 -12.50
N GLN A 123 11.28 -2.54 -11.73
CA GLN A 123 9.88 -2.33 -12.07
C GLN A 123 9.13 -3.64 -12.40
N GLN A 124 9.62 -4.76 -11.92
CA GLN A 124 9.05 -6.08 -12.11
C GLN A 124 8.08 -6.44 -10.97
N VAL A 125 7.01 -7.13 -11.33
CA VAL A 125 6.05 -7.71 -10.40
C VAL A 125 6.42 -9.18 -10.18
N ASN A 126 6.76 -9.56 -8.93
CA ASN A 126 7.27 -10.89 -8.64
C ASN A 126 6.72 -11.44 -7.32
N PRO A 127 6.22 -12.68 -7.26
CA PRO A 127 5.80 -13.32 -6.01
C PRO A 127 6.92 -13.40 -4.94
N GLU A 128 8.19 -13.45 -5.36
CA GLU A 128 9.36 -13.46 -4.45
C GLU A 128 9.49 -12.16 -3.64
N ASP A 129 8.83 -11.07 -4.05
CA ASP A 129 8.82 -9.81 -3.29
C ASP A 129 8.22 -10.00 -1.89
N ALA A 130 7.24 -10.89 -1.74
CA ALA A 130 6.68 -11.23 -0.44
C ALA A 130 7.72 -11.89 0.49
N HIS A 131 8.58 -12.76 -0.05
CA HIS A 131 9.66 -13.39 0.71
C HIS A 131 10.76 -12.38 1.08
N ALA A 132 11.10 -11.46 0.16
CA ALA A 132 12.07 -10.39 0.44
C ALA A 132 11.57 -9.48 1.56
N ILE A 133 10.29 -9.11 1.56
CA ILE A 133 9.67 -8.30 2.62
C ILE A 133 9.61 -9.09 3.94
N ALA A 134 9.29 -10.39 3.89
CA ALA A 134 9.28 -11.25 5.08
C ALA A 134 10.68 -11.33 5.74
N ALA A 135 11.74 -11.43 4.95
CA ALA A 135 13.11 -11.40 5.44
C ALA A 135 13.44 -10.06 6.12
N ALA A 136 13.02 -8.93 5.54
CA ALA A 136 13.20 -7.60 6.15
C ALA A 136 12.41 -7.46 7.47
N ILE A 137 11.18 -8.03 7.54
CA ILE A 137 10.40 -8.09 8.78
C ILE A 137 11.11 -8.93 9.84
N ALA A 138 11.66 -10.08 9.46
CA ALA A 138 12.40 -10.95 10.37
C ALA A 138 13.66 -10.27 10.90
N GLN A 139 14.43 -9.59 10.02
CA GLN A 139 15.61 -8.82 10.39
C GLN A 139 15.27 -7.72 11.39
N LEU A 140 14.26 -6.87 11.08
CA LEU A 140 13.89 -5.79 11.97
C LEU A 140 13.27 -6.32 13.28
N GLY A 141 12.56 -7.43 13.22
CA GLY A 141 12.01 -8.12 14.40
C GLY A 141 13.08 -8.62 15.36
N SER A 142 14.27 -8.96 14.88
CA SER A 142 15.40 -9.32 15.73
C SER A 142 15.97 -8.13 16.53
N CYS A 143 15.72 -6.91 16.06
CA CYS A 143 16.09 -5.66 16.74
C CYS A 143 15.09 -5.23 17.83
N THR A 144 14.05 -6.02 18.09
CA THR A 144 13.09 -5.71 19.15
C THR A 144 13.32 -6.59 20.37
N ALA A 145 13.04 -6.05 21.57
CA ALA A 145 13.12 -6.85 22.79
C ALA A 145 12.21 -8.08 22.67
N PRO A 146 12.60 -9.23 23.23
CA PRO A 146 11.73 -10.41 23.27
C PRO A 146 10.37 -10.03 23.88
N SER A 147 9.29 -10.28 23.12
CA SER A 147 7.94 -10.03 23.57
C SER A 147 7.02 -11.15 23.10
N ASP A 148 5.95 -11.40 23.86
CA ASP A 148 4.94 -12.41 23.51
C ASP A 148 3.98 -11.93 22.40
N GLY A 149 4.20 -10.74 21.85
CA GLY A 149 3.29 -10.14 20.86
C GLY A 149 4.01 -9.54 19.64
N PRO A 150 3.24 -9.11 18.64
CA PRO A 150 3.77 -8.56 17.40
C PRO A 150 4.49 -7.22 17.64
N THR A 151 5.68 -7.07 17.05
CA THR A 151 6.62 -5.97 17.34
C THR A 151 6.87 -5.05 16.15
N VAL A 152 6.67 -5.52 14.91
CA VAL A 152 7.05 -4.82 13.69
C VAL A 152 5.82 -4.28 12.95
N GLY A 153 5.85 -3.01 12.56
CA GLY A 153 4.94 -2.45 11.56
C GLY A 153 5.50 -2.62 10.16
N VAL A 154 4.62 -2.64 9.16
CA VAL A 154 4.99 -2.57 7.75
C VAL A 154 4.25 -1.41 7.11
N MET A 155 4.93 -0.59 6.32
CA MET A 155 4.31 0.42 5.45
C MET A 155 4.75 0.13 4.03
N ALA A 156 3.80 -0.05 3.14
CA ALA A 156 4.06 -0.43 1.76
C ALA A 156 3.29 0.47 0.78
N ILE A 157 3.93 0.78 -0.34
CA ILE A 157 3.47 1.76 -1.31
C ILE A 157 3.03 1.05 -2.59
N SER A 158 1.83 1.39 -3.08
CA SER A 158 1.33 0.94 -4.37
C SER A 158 1.27 -0.60 -4.47
N TYR A 159 1.79 -1.18 -5.54
CA TYR A 159 1.90 -2.62 -5.74
C TYR A 159 2.49 -3.37 -4.53
N ALA A 160 3.50 -2.81 -3.88
CA ALA A 160 4.19 -3.46 -2.76
C ALA A 160 3.26 -3.77 -1.56
N ALA A 161 2.08 -3.14 -1.49
CA ALA A 161 1.07 -3.42 -0.46
C ALA A 161 0.58 -4.89 -0.50
N GLY A 162 0.41 -5.47 -1.70
CA GLY A 162 0.04 -6.88 -1.86
C GLY A 162 1.11 -7.83 -1.31
N PRO A 163 2.35 -7.79 -1.82
CA PRO A 163 3.46 -8.57 -1.27
C PRO A 163 3.68 -8.36 0.24
N ALA A 164 3.47 -7.14 0.78
CA ALA A 164 3.59 -6.88 2.22
C ALA A 164 2.51 -7.61 3.04
N ILE A 165 1.27 -7.67 2.54
CA ILE A 165 0.20 -8.45 3.17
C ILE A 165 0.49 -9.96 3.07
N LEU A 166 0.96 -10.43 1.90
CA LEU A 166 1.40 -11.82 1.74
C LEU A 166 2.55 -12.18 2.68
N ALA A 167 3.51 -11.27 2.86
CA ALA A 167 4.57 -11.44 3.85
C ALA A 167 4.02 -11.52 5.28
N ALA A 168 3.01 -10.72 5.62
CA ALA A 168 2.38 -10.74 6.94
C ALA A 168 1.52 -12.00 7.20
N LEU A 169 1.19 -12.77 6.15
CA LEU A 169 0.49 -14.06 6.25
C LEU A 169 1.44 -15.25 6.39
N GLN A 170 2.74 -15.09 6.11
CA GLN A 170 3.70 -16.19 6.22
C GLN A 170 3.86 -16.63 7.68
N PRO A 171 3.96 -17.94 7.98
CA PRO A 171 4.05 -18.45 9.35
C PRO A 171 5.18 -17.83 10.16
N GLU A 172 6.31 -17.51 9.51
CA GLU A 172 7.52 -16.98 10.12
C GLU A 172 7.37 -15.51 10.59
N THR A 173 6.45 -14.78 9.97
CA THR A 173 6.26 -13.35 10.20
C THR A 173 4.88 -13.00 10.78
N ALA A 174 3.87 -13.84 10.62
CA ALA A 174 2.50 -13.56 11.03
C ALA A 174 2.38 -13.14 12.51
N ALA A 175 3.14 -13.79 13.40
CA ALA A 175 3.18 -13.45 14.83
C ALA A 175 3.98 -12.16 15.12
N ARG A 176 4.75 -11.65 14.18
CA ARG A 176 5.62 -10.47 14.34
C ARG A 176 5.00 -9.18 13.83
N VAL A 177 4.12 -9.28 12.81
CA VAL A 177 3.54 -8.10 12.18
C VAL A 177 2.35 -7.59 13.00
N ARG A 178 2.50 -6.37 13.52
CA ARG A 178 1.50 -5.68 14.32
C ARG A 178 0.47 -4.94 13.48
N PHE A 179 0.95 -4.26 12.44
CA PHE A 179 0.11 -3.52 11.52
C PHE A 179 0.74 -3.44 10.12
N VAL A 180 -0.10 -3.28 9.12
CA VAL A 180 0.30 -2.94 7.76
C VAL A 180 -0.39 -1.64 7.37
N VAL A 181 0.38 -0.64 6.95
CA VAL A 181 -0.10 0.57 6.29
C VAL A 181 0.06 0.36 4.80
N ALA A 182 -1.03 0.27 4.06
CA ALA A 182 -1.04 0.17 2.61
C ALA A 182 -1.45 1.52 2.00
N ILE A 183 -0.57 2.10 1.20
CA ILE A 183 -0.83 3.38 0.51
C ILE A 183 -1.02 3.07 -0.98
N GLY A 184 -2.24 3.27 -1.50
CA GLY A 184 -2.57 2.98 -2.89
C GLY A 184 -2.45 1.50 -3.26
N GLY A 185 -2.77 0.59 -2.34
CA GLY A 185 -2.65 -0.85 -2.53
C GLY A 185 -3.85 -1.48 -3.26
N TYR A 186 -3.73 -2.76 -3.59
CA TYR A 186 -4.75 -3.54 -4.28
C TYR A 186 -5.26 -4.73 -3.46
N TYR A 187 -6.36 -5.34 -3.94
CA TYR A 187 -6.93 -6.58 -3.43
C TYR A 187 -7.08 -7.63 -4.53
N ASP A 188 -7.77 -7.29 -5.63
CA ASP A 188 -8.05 -8.16 -6.77
C ASP A 188 -7.23 -7.70 -8.00
N LEU A 189 -6.21 -8.48 -8.36
CA LEU A 189 -5.38 -8.16 -9.51
C LEU A 189 -6.15 -8.20 -10.84
N ALA A 190 -7.19 -9.02 -10.97
CA ALA A 190 -8.01 -9.02 -12.18
C ALA A 190 -8.81 -7.71 -12.29
N ALA A 191 -9.27 -7.15 -11.18
CA ALA A 191 -9.92 -5.83 -11.16
C ALA A 191 -8.92 -4.70 -11.51
N VAL A 192 -7.70 -4.75 -10.98
CA VAL A 192 -6.62 -3.81 -11.35
C VAL A 192 -6.30 -3.89 -12.84
N VAL A 193 -6.12 -5.10 -13.39
CA VAL A 193 -5.88 -5.31 -14.82
C VAL A 193 -7.06 -4.80 -15.66
N THR A 194 -8.31 -5.00 -15.20
CA THR A 194 -9.50 -4.48 -15.87
C THR A 194 -9.45 -2.96 -15.95
N PHE A 195 -9.19 -2.27 -14.83
CA PHE A 195 -9.08 -0.81 -14.82
C PHE A 195 -7.95 -0.32 -15.74
N PHE A 196 -6.80 -0.89 -15.61
CA PHE A 196 -5.58 -0.55 -16.31
C PHE A 196 -5.73 -0.68 -17.85
N THR A 197 -6.47 -1.69 -18.34
CA THR A 197 -6.64 -1.92 -19.77
C THR A 197 -7.85 -1.21 -20.34
N THR A 198 -8.96 -1.17 -19.60
CA THR A 198 -10.25 -0.72 -20.13
C THR A 198 -10.73 0.63 -19.60
N GLY A 199 -10.18 1.08 -18.46
CA GLY A 199 -10.66 2.25 -17.73
C GLY A 199 -11.91 2.00 -16.89
N TYR A 200 -12.40 0.75 -16.82
CA TYR A 200 -13.57 0.41 -16.03
C TYR A 200 -13.20 -0.24 -14.69
N PHE A 201 -13.95 0.08 -13.65
CA PHE A 201 -13.84 -0.50 -12.31
C PHE A 201 -15.22 -0.59 -11.66
N ARG A 202 -15.36 -1.39 -10.59
CA ARG A 202 -16.61 -1.52 -9.83
C ARG A 202 -16.34 -1.85 -8.36
N SER A 203 -17.27 -1.51 -7.49
CA SER A 203 -17.15 -1.73 -6.03
C SER A 203 -17.50 -3.15 -5.58
N GLY A 204 -17.77 -4.05 -6.50
CA GLY A 204 -18.12 -5.45 -6.25
C GLY A 204 -18.66 -6.13 -7.51
N PRO A 205 -18.73 -7.47 -7.54
CA PRO A 205 -19.09 -8.23 -8.74
C PRO A 205 -20.47 -7.87 -9.32
N ASP A 206 -21.44 -7.56 -8.46
CA ASP A 206 -22.82 -7.24 -8.85
C ASP A 206 -23.08 -5.73 -8.98
N GLN A 207 -22.05 -4.90 -8.84
CA GLN A 207 -22.17 -3.45 -8.98
C GLN A 207 -21.94 -3.02 -10.43
N PRO A 208 -22.60 -1.94 -10.89
CA PRO A 208 -22.40 -1.42 -12.23
C PRO A 208 -20.95 -0.96 -12.44
N TRP A 209 -20.47 -1.12 -13.69
CA TRP A 209 -19.19 -0.58 -14.10
C TRP A 209 -19.18 0.95 -14.02
N GLN A 210 -18.15 1.48 -13.41
CA GLN A 210 -17.79 2.90 -13.37
C GLN A 210 -16.62 3.12 -14.30
N ARG A 211 -16.43 4.35 -14.78
CA ARG A 211 -15.34 4.70 -15.68
C ARG A 211 -14.40 5.69 -15.01
N GLY A 212 -13.11 5.40 -15.07
CA GLY A 212 -12.01 6.29 -14.68
C GLY A 212 -11.06 6.54 -15.84
N ALA A 213 -9.97 7.24 -15.56
CA ALA A 213 -8.92 7.57 -16.52
C ALA A 213 -7.60 6.94 -16.07
N PRO A 214 -7.30 5.67 -16.45
CA PRO A 214 -6.05 5.03 -16.09
C PRO A 214 -4.84 5.71 -16.76
N ASN A 215 -3.69 5.64 -16.09
CA ASN A 215 -2.43 6.16 -16.59
C ASN A 215 -1.91 5.29 -17.75
N ALA A 216 -2.00 5.80 -18.99
CA ALA A 216 -1.57 5.08 -20.17
C ALA A 216 -0.04 4.86 -20.24
N TYR A 217 0.75 5.80 -19.70
CA TYR A 217 2.20 5.68 -19.65
C TYR A 217 2.64 4.52 -18.74
N GLY A 218 2.06 4.42 -17.53
CA GLY A 218 2.35 3.35 -16.56
C GLY A 218 2.13 1.95 -17.13
N LYS A 219 1.14 1.78 -18.01
CA LYS A 219 0.86 0.54 -18.73
C LYS A 219 2.10 0.05 -19.52
N TRP A 220 2.78 0.95 -20.24
CA TRP A 220 3.93 0.57 -21.06
C TRP A 220 5.21 0.37 -20.25
N VAL A 221 5.39 1.13 -19.15
CA VAL A 221 6.45 0.87 -18.17
C VAL A 221 6.32 -0.56 -17.64
N PHE A 222 5.10 -0.95 -17.25
CA PHE A 222 4.85 -2.29 -16.73
C PHE A 222 5.12 -3.38 -17.78
N ILE A 223 4.73 -3.18 -19.04
CA ILE A 223 5.00 -4.13 -20.12
C ILE A 223 6.49 -4.25 -20.38
N ALA A 224 7.22 -3.13 -20.47
CA ALA A 224 8.67 -3.13 -20.68
C ALA A 224 9.38 -3.97 -19.60
N ALA A 225 9.02 -3.76 -18.34
CA ALA A 225 9.69 -4.41 -17.23
C ALA A 225 9.33 -5.90 -17.06
N ASN A 226 8.22 -6.36 -17.65
CA ASN A 226 7.72 -7.72 -17.46
C ASN A 226 7.70 -8.58 -18.74
N ALA A 227 8.15 -8.05 -19.88
CA ALA A 227 8.22 -8.80 -21.14
C ALA A 227 9.12 -10.04 -21.05
N GLU A 228 10.18 -9.99 -20.25
CA GLU A 228 11.10 -11.12 -20.00
C GLU A 228 10.44 -12.38 -19.44
N ARG A 229 9.16 -12.30 -19.00
CA ARG A 229 8.39 -13.43 -18.47
C ARG A 229 7.79 -14.31 -19.55
N LEU A 230 7.86 -13.90 -20.82
CA LEU A 230 7.44 -14.71 -21.96
C LEU A 230 8.53 -15.74 -22.26
N ASP A 231 8.12 -16.94 -22.68
CA ASP A 231 9.06 -17.99 -23.06
C ASP A 231 9.67 -17.73 -24.46
N ASP A 232 8.86 -17.16 -25.36
CA ASP A 232 9.32 -16.85 -26.73
C ASP A 232 10.24 -15.61 -26.78
N PRO A 233 11.52 -15.76 -27.17
CA PRO A 233 12.46 -14.64 -27.26
C PRO A 233 12.06 -13.57 -28.29
N ALA A 234 11.35 -13.94 -29.38
CA ALA A 234 10.91 -13.00 -30.39
C ALA A 234 9.77 -12.13 -29.84
N ASP A 235 8.82 -12.73 -29.13
CA ASP A 235 7.74 -12.01 -28.47
C ASP A 235 8.28 -11.08 -27.35
N ARG A 236 9.27 -11.53 -26.57
CA ARG A 236 9.95 -10.67 -25.58
C ARG A 236 10.54 -9.42 -26.23
N ALA A 237 11.33 -9.62 -27.29
CA ALA A 237 11.99 -8.50 -27.98
C ALA A 237 10.97 -7.55 -28.62
N ALA A 238 9.92 -8.08 -29.23
CA ALA A 238 8.88 -7.28 -29.86
C ALA A 238 8.10 -6.45 -28.83
N LEU A 239 7.65 -7.04 -27.72
CA LEU A 239 6.93 -6.31 -26.67
C LEU A 239 7.79 -5.27 -25.97
N ALA A 240 9.07 -5.56 -25.73
CA ALA A 240 10.02 -4.58 -25.20
C ALA A 240 10.19 -3.38 -26.15
N ALA A 241 10.36 -3.64 -27.46
CA ALA A 241 10.46 -2.59 -28.48
C ALA A 241 9.17 -1.77 -28.63
N MET A 242 8.00 -2.43 -28.56
CA MET A 242 6.71 -1.74 -28.57
C MET A 242 6.59 -0.82 -27.35
N ALA A 243 6.92 -1.32 -26.16
CA ALA A 243 6.88 -0.54 -24.93
C ALA A 243 7.85 0.65 -24.99
N GLU A 244 9.08 0.45 -25.44
CA GLU A 244 10.06 1.53 -25.62
C GLU A 244 9.53 2.63 -26.55
N ARG A 245 9.00 2.25 -27.74
CA ARG A 245 8.42 3.18 -28.71
C ARG A 245 7.24 3.95 -28.14
N LYS A 246 6.33 3.28 -27.41
CA LYS A 246 5.17 3.88 -26.75
C LYS A 246 5.55 4.77 -25.57
N LEU A 247 6.65 4.48 -24.86
CA LEU A 247 7.15 5.33 -23.78
C LEU A 247 7.77 6.64 -24.29
N GLN A 248 8.29 6.63 -25.52
CA GLN A 248 8.76 7.85 -26.18
C GLN A 248 7.60 8.69 -26.73
N ASP A 249 6.59 8.03 -27.32
CA ASP A 249 5.36 8.65 -27.85
C ASP A 249 4.19 7.67 -27.72
N LEU A 250 3.22 7.99 -26.86
CA LEU A 250 2.05 7.12 -26.62
C LEU A 250 1.20 6.90 -27.88
N ASP A 251 1.25 7.82 -28.86
CA ASP A 251 0.51 7.74 -30.10
C ASP A 251 1.32 7.05 -31.22
N ALA A 252 2.60 6.68 -30.98
CA ALA A 252 3.44 6.02 -31.96
C ALA A 252 2.80 4.75 -32.51
N ASP A 253 2.94 4.55 -33.85
CA ASP A 253 2.52 3.32 -34.50
C ASP A 253 3.47 2.16 -34.15
N VAL A 254 2.92 1.01 -33.81
CA VAL A 254 3.63 -0.24 -33.46
C VAL A 254 3.16 -1.42 -34.30
N ALA A 255 2.36 -1.19 -35.35
CA ALA A 255 1.78 -2.24 -36.19
C ALA A 255 2.83 -3.14 -36.86
N ASP A 256 4.00 -2.59 -37.18
CA ASP A 256 5.15 -3.33 -37.71
C ASP A 256 5.69 -4.38 -36.71
N LEU A 257 5.70 -4.07 -35.44
CA LEU A 257 6.13 -4.98 -34.37
C LEU A 257 5.01 -5.99 -34.03
N GLU A 258 3.77 -5.55 -33.99
CA GLU A 258 2.59 -6.43 -33.75
C GLU A 258 2.46 -7.52 -34.81
N ALA A 259 2.73 -7.21 -36.08
CA ALA A 259 2.65 -8.15 -37.18
C ALA A 259 3.58 -9.37 -37.01
N GLY A 260 4.69 -9.21 -36.29
CA GLY A 260 5.68 -10.26 -36.02
C GLY A 260 5.41 -11.09 -34.76
N LEU A 261 4.42 -10.74 -33.94
CA LEU A 261 4.17 -11.41 -32.68
C LEU A 261 3.73 -12.88 -32.86
N GLY A 262 4.31 -13.74 -32.05
CA GLY A 262 3.90 -15.11 -31.82
C GLY A 262 2.63 -15.22 -30.95
N PRO A 263 2.25 -16.43 -30.55
CA PRO A 263 1.03 -16.64 -29.77
C PRO A 263 1.05 -15.94 -28.39
N GLU A 264 2.21 -15.90 -27.72
CA GLU A 264 2.34 -15.28 -26.39
C GLU A 264 2.18 -13.77 -26.48
N GLY A 265 2.95 -13.12 -27.37
CA GLY A 265 2.86 -11.69 -27.61
C GLY A 265 1.46 -11.24 -28.01
N ARG A 266 0.81 -11.99 -28.93
CA ARG A 266 -0.59 -11.70 -29.31
C ARG A 266 -1.59 -11.83 -28.15
N SER A 267 -1.37 -12.73 -27.20
CA SER A 267 -2.23 -12.84 -26.03
C SER A 267 -2.11 -11.61 -25.13
N VAL A 268 -0.90 -11.06 -25.01
CA VAL A 268 -0.65 -9.83 -24.24
C VAL A 268 -1.27 -8.62 -24.92
N THR A 269 -1.02 -8.42 -26.23
CA THR A 269 -1.60 -7.27 -26.96
C THR A 269 -3.12 -7.33 -27.02
N ALA A 270 -3.71 -8.52 -27.18
CA ALA A 270 -5.16 -8.68 -27.11
C ALA A 270 -5.77 -8.22 -25.77
N LEU A 271 -5.05 -8.42 -24.66
CA LEU A 271 -5.46 -7.88 -23.35
C LEU A 271 -5.28 -6.37 -23.28
N LEU A 272 -4.15 -5.84 -23.76
CA LEU A 272 -3.84 -4.40 -23.71
C LEU A 272 -4.78 -3.55 -24.56
N ASP A 273 -5.21 -4.08 -25.71
CA ASP A 273 -6.08 -3.38 -26.66
C ASP A 273 -7.58 -3.57 -26.34
N ASN A 274 -7.89 -4.47 -25.43
CA ASN A 274 -9.26 -4.69 -25.00
C ASN A 274 -9.84 -3.45 -24.32
N ARG A 275 -11.11 -3.16 -24.62
CA ARG A 275 -11.88 -2.05 -24.00
C ARG A 275 -13.17 -2.53 -23.33
N ASP A 276 -13.42 -3.84 -23.35
CA ASP A 276 -14.59 -4.47 -22.77
C ASP A 276 -14.20 -5.13 -21.42
N PRO A 277 -14.67 -4.61 -20.28
CA PRO A 277 -14.32 -5.13 -18.98
C PRO A 277 -14.77 -6.59 -18.76
N ASP A 278 -15.85 -7.02 -19.42
CA ASP A 278 -16.38 -8.37 -19.24
C ASP A 278 -15.51 -9.43 -19.95
N ARG A 279 -14.66 -9.04 -20.91
CA ARG A 279 -13.73 -9.93 -21.61
C ARG A 279 -12.42 -10.15 -20.87
N VAL A 280 -12.07 -9.29 -19.92
CA VAL A 280 -10.75 -9.32 -19.23
C VAL A 280 -10.46 -10.65 -18.55
N PRO A 281 -11.40 -11.31 -17.83
CA PRO A 281 -11.11 -12.61 -17.22
C PRO A 281 -10.71 -13.69 -18.24
N ALA A 282 -11.36 -13.73 -19.39
CA ALA A 282 -11.03 -14.68 -20.46
C ALA A 282 -9.67 -14.37 -21.11
N LEU A 283 -9.33 -13.08 -21.27
CA LEU A 283 -8.05 -12.65 -21.81
C LEU A 283 -6.91 -12.95 -20.84
N ILE A 284 -7.08 -12.74 -19.53
CA ILE A 284 -6.12 -13.15 -18.49
C ILE A 284 -5.92 -14.69 -18.53
N ALA A 285 -6.99 -15.47 -18.71
CA ALA A 285 -6.90 -16.91 -18.83
C ALA A 285 -6.11 -17.36 -20.08
N GLY A 286 -6.04 -16.52 -21.12
CA GLY A 286 -5.29 -16.75 -22.36
C GLY A 286 -3.80 -16.33 -22.28
N LEU A 287 -3.36 -15.67 -21.22
CA LEU A 287 -1.94 -15.28 -21.06
C LEU A 287 -1.02 -16.49 -20.89
N PRO A 288 0.30 -16.34 -21.13
CA PRO A 288 1.31 -17.36 -20.84
C PRO A 288 1.21 -17.88 -19.40
N GLU A 289 1.49 -19.18 -19.19
CA GLU A 289 1.31 -19.84 -17.88
C GLU A 289 2.15 -19.19 -16.79
N ALA A 290 3.38 -18.76 -17.08
CA ALA A 290 4.24 -18.07 -16.13
C ALA A 290 3.57 -16.79 -15.61
N VAL A 291 3.03 -15.96 -16.52
CA VAL A 291 2.33 -14.72 -16.16
C VAL A 291 1.07 -15.01 -15.32
N ARG A 292 0.28 -16.00 -15.73
CA ARG A 292 -0.92 -16.41 -14.97
C ARG A 292 -0.61 -16.92 -13.58
N ARG A 293 0.46 -17.71 -13.45
CA ARG A 293 0.92 -18.25 -12.15
C ARG A 293 1.30 -17.11 -11.21
N ASP A 294 2.08 -16.14 -11.69
CA ASP A 294 2.52 -15.01 -10.89
C ASP A 294 1.36 -14.08 -10.50
N LEU A 295 0.44 -13.81 -11.44
CA LEU A 295 -0.80 -13.09 -11.13
C LEU A 295 -1.61 -13.79 -10.03
N ARG A 296 -1.78 -15.13 -10.11
CA ARG A 296 -2.51 -15.89 -9.07
C ARG A 296 -1.82 -15.87 -7.71
N ALA A 297 -0.49 -15.93 -7.70
CA ALA A 297 0.29 -15.92 -6.47
C ALA A 297 0.23 -14.57 -5.74
N LEU A 298 0.14 -13.49 -6.50
CA LEU A 298 0.09 -12.11 -5.97
C LEU A 298 -1.33 -11.60 -5.69
N ASP A 299 -2.35 -12.28 -6.21
CA ASP A 299 -3.75 -11.87 -6.10
C ASP A 299 -4.29 -12.16 -4.69
N LEU A 300 -4.50 -11.10 -3.90
CA LEU A 300 -5.01 -11.21 -2.54
C LEU A 300 -6.44 -11.74 -2.47
N ALA A 301 -7.24 -11.54 -3.52
CA ALA A 301 -8.59 -12.08 -3.58
C ALA A 301 -8.63 -13.62 -3.66
N ARG A 302 -7.49 -14.24 -3.94
CA ARG A 302 -7.31 -15.71 -3.99
C ARG A 302 -6.65 -16.27 -2.75
N GLN A 303 -6.24 -15.40 -1.80
CA GLN A 303 -5.60 -15.81 -0.56
C GLN A 303 -6.60 -15.92 0.57
N ASP A 304 -6.36 -16.84 1.49
CA ASP A 304 -7.06 -16.84 2.78
C ASP A 304 -6.48 -15.75 3.68
N LEU A 305 -7.23 -14.66 3.88
CA LEU A 305 -6.84 -13.58 4.77
C LEU A 305 -7.24 -13.82 6.23
N SER A 306 -7.95 -14.90 6.56
CA SER A 306 -8.41 -15.18 7.92
C SER A 306 -7.28 -15.28 8.96
N PRO A 307 -6.04 -15.74 8.63
CA PRO A 307 -4.93 -15.76 9.57
C PRO A 307 -4.27 -14.39 9.79
N LEU A 308 -4.71 -13.32 9.11
CA LEU A 308 -4.10 -12.01 9.23
C LEU A 308 -4.44 -11.36 10.58
N HIS A 309 -3.48 -11.34 11.50
CA HIS A 309 -3.63 -10.72 12.81
C HIS A 309 -3.27 -9.23 12.82
N ALA A 310 -2.54 -8.77 11.82
CA ALA A 310 -2.10 -7.39 11.69
C ALA A 310 -3.27 -6.42 11.49
N ARG A 311 -3.19 -5.23 12.11
CA ARG A 311 -4.12 -4.13 11.82
C ARG A 311 -3.81 -3.55 10.45
N LEU A 312 -4.83 -3.34 9.61
CA LEU A 312 -4.69 -2.71 8.31
C LEU A 312 -5.11 -1.24 8.37
N LEU A 313 -4.21 -0.34 8.03
CA LEU A 313 -4.49 1.07 7.74
C LEU A 313 -4.36 1.27 6.23
N LEU A 314 -5.49 1.42 5.54
CA LEU A 314 -5.56 1.52 4.09
C LEU A 314 -5.78 2.98 3.70
N VAL A 315 -4.77 3.62 3.14
CA VAL A 315 -4.83 5.02 2.67
C VAL A 315 -4.85 5.01 1.15
N HIS A 316 -5.87 5.62 0.53
CA HIS A 316 -6.02 5.56 -0.91
C HIS A 316 -6.55 6.88 -1.48
N GLY A 317 -6.00 7.29 -2.61
CA GLY A 317 -6.53 8.38 -3.41
C GLY A 317 -7.86 7.99 -4.04
N ARG A 318 -8.89 8.85 -3.93
CA ARG A 318 -10.21 8.52 -4.47
C ARG A 318 -10.19 8.34 -5.99
N ASP A 319 -9.46 9.20 -6.68
CA ASP A 319 -9.34 9.22 -8.14
C ASP A 319 -7.96 8.72 -8.61
N ASP A 320 -7.45 7.69 -7.92
CA ASP A 320 -6.16 7.07 -8.24
C ASP A 320 -6.16 6.55 -9.70
N PRO A 321 -5.22 7.03 -10.56
CA PRO A 321 -5.18 6.65 -11.96
C PRO A 321 -4.44 5.33 -12.23
N ILE A 322 -3.91 4.66 -11.19
CA ILE A 322 -3.15 3.42 -11.31
C ILE A 322 -3.95 2.25 -10.74
N ILE A 323 -4.39 2.37 -9.49
CA ILE A 323 -5.15 1.34 -8.77
C ILE A 323 -6.44 1.98 -8.25
N PRO A 324 -7.63 1.51 -8.62
CA PRO A 324 -8.88 2.09 -8.15
C PRO A 324 -9.01 2.03 -6.63
N SER A 325 -9.51 3.09 -6.00
CA SER A 325 -9.70 3.14 -4.55
C SER A 325 -10.70 2.09 -4.02
N THR A 326 -11.51 1.50 -4.89
CA THR A 326 -12.37 0.36 -4.59
C THR A 326 -11.61 -0.86 -4.10
N GLU A 327 -10.33 -1.00 -4.51
CA GLU A 327 -9.45 -2.09 -4.09
C GLU A 327 -9.17 -2.04 -2.57
N SER A 328 -8.90 -0.87 -2.01
CA SER A 328 -8.77 -0.72 -0.55
C SER A 328 -10.07 -1.03 0.19
N THR A 329 -11.22 -0.69 -0.39
CA THR A 329 -12.53 -1.00 0.21
C THR A 329 -12.81 -2.50 0.16
N ALA A 330 -12.48 -3.17 -0.95
CA ALA A 330 -12.63 -4.61 -1.11
C ALA A 330 -11.69 -5.38 -0.16
N LEU A 331 -10.43 -4.93 -0.04
CA LEU A 331 -9.47 -5.51 0.92
C LEU A 331 -9.97 -5.38 2.36
N ALA A 332 -10.52 -4.22 2.75
CA ALA A 332 -11.06 -4.02 4.09
C ALA A 332 -12.27 -4.92 4.37
N ALA A 333 -13.09 -5.20 3.37
CA ALA A 333 -14.24 -6.09 3.49
C ALA A 333 -13.83 -7.57 3.59
N ALA A 334 -12.71 -7.96 2.95
CA ALA A 334 -12.17 -9.32 2.97
C ALA A 334 -11.31 -9.61 4.21
N ALA A 335 -10.74 -8.60 4.83
CA ALA A 335 -9.91 -8.74 6.04
C ALA A 335 -10.76 -9.18 7.24
N PRO A 336 -10.16 -9.81 8.28
CA PRO A 336 -10.87 -10.17 9.50
C PRO A 336 -11.61 -8.99 10.10
N ALA A 337 -12.83 -9.21 10.60
CA ALA A 337 -13.73 -8.17 11.07
C ALA A 337 -13.07 -7.24 12.12
N GLY A 338 -13.13 -5.93 11.88
CA GLY A 338 -12.59 -4.92 12.79
C GLY A 338 -11.07 -4.74 12.74
N THR A 339 -10.35 -5.43 11.84
CA THR A 339 -8.89 -5.26 11.68
C THR A 339 -8.50 -4.16 10.71
N ALA A 340 -9.35 -3.82 9.74
CA ALA A 340 -9.05 -2.84 8.70
C ALA A 340 -9.76 -1.50 8.91
N THR A 341 -9.07 -0.41 8.56
CA THR A 341 -9.65 0.95 8.48
C THR A 341 -9.21 1.60 7.17
N VAL A 342 -10.17 2.14 6.41
CA VAL A 342 -9.94 2.80 5.12
C VAL A 342 -10.01 4.31 5.27
N TYR A 343 -9.05 5.01 4.67
CA TYR A 343 -8.96 6.46 4.56
C TYR A 343 -8.90 6.85 3.09
N LEU A 344 -10.07 7.23 2.53
CA LEU A 344 -10.14 7.72 1.15
C LEU A 344 -9.94 9.23 1.14
N VAL A 345 -8.90 9.69 0.45
CA VAL A 345 -8.52 11.10 0.36
C VAL A 345 -8.58 11.57 -1.09
N ASP A 346 -8.97 12.82 -1.31
CA ASP A 346 -9.09 13.37 -2.66
C ASP A 346 -7.78 14.03 -3.13
N SER A 347 -6.86 14.30 -2.17
CA SER A 347 -5.58 14.97 -2.38
C SER A 347 -4.40 14.05 -2.69
N LEU A 348 -4.64 12.76 -2.78
CA LEU A 348 -3.60 11.77 -3.06
C LEU A 348 -3.80 11.25 -4.49
N ALA A 349 -3.00 11.73 -5.44
CA ALA A 349 -2.93 11.16 -6.77
C ALA A 349 -1.95 9.98 -6.73
N HIS A 350 -2.49 8.78 -6.62
CA HIS A 350 -1.77 7.53 -6.34
C HIS A 350 -0.98 7.64 -5.02
N VAL A 351 0.29 8.04 -5.06
CA VAL A 351 1.14 8.21 -3.87
C VAL A 351 1.66 9.63 -3.71
N GLU A 352 1.24 10.56 -4.56
CA GLU A 352 1.65 11.96 -4.53
C GLU A 352 0.63 12.81 -3.79
N LEU A 353 1.08 13.43 -2.68
CA LEU A 353 0.27 14.38 -1.93
C LEU A 353 0.23 15.72 -2.67
N SER A 354 -0.96 16.14 -3.09
CA SER A 354 -1.20 17.50 -3.57
C SER A 354 -1.83 18.33 -2.43
N PRO A 355 -1.41 19.59 -2.21
CA PRO A 355 -1.98 20.43 -1.15
C PRO A 355 -3.46 20.64 -1.43
N THR A 356 -4.32 20.08 -0.59
CA THR A 356 -5.77 20.17 -0.74
C THR A 356 -6.49 20.43 0.57
N GLY A 357 -7.78 20.72 0.44
CA GLY A 357 -8.66 21.32 1.43
C GLY A 357 -8.69 20.68 2.84
N LEU A 358 -9.34 21.38 3.77
CA LEU A 358 -9.42 21.05 5.19
C LEU A 358 -9.96 19.62 5.47
N ILE A 359 -10.83 19.10 4.61
CA ILE A 359 -11.46 17.77 4.80
C ILE A 359 -10.44 16.65 4.61
N ASP A 360 -9.60 16.75 3.59
CA ASP A 360 -8.56 15.76 3.32
C ASP A 360 -7.43 15.83 4.32
N GLY A 361 -7.02 17.03 4.72
CA GLY A 361 -6.13 17.23 5.83
C GLY A 361 -6.62 16.52 7.10
N TRP A 362 -7.93 16.57 7.38
CA TRP A 362 -8.53 15.85 8.50
C TRP A 362 -8.49 14.33 8.34
N LYS A 363 -8.76 13.80 7.14
CA LYS A 363 -8.69 12.34 6.87
C LYS A 363 -7.25 11.81 7.03
N LEU A 364 -6.26 12.51 6.46
CA LEU A 364 -4.85 12.18 6.58
C LEU A 364 -4.38 12.29 8.05
N TRP A 365 -4.76 13.36 8.74
CA TRP A 365 -4.47 13.51 10.17
C TRP A 365 -5.02 12.33 10.99
N ARG A 366 -6.23 11.86 10.69
CA ARG A 366 -6.81 10.68 11.36
C ARG A 366 -6.02 9.40 11.07
N ALA A 367 -5.57 9.20 9.83
CA ALA A 367 -4.73 8.05 9.46
C ALA A 367 -3.40 8.09 10.22
N ILE A 368 -2.75 9.24 10.27
CA ILE A 368 -1.50 9.46 11.02
C ILE A 368 -1.74 9.26 12.52
N TYR A 369 -2.82 9.81 13.08
CA TYR A 369 -3.18 9.60 14.48
C TYR A 369 -3.37 8.12 14.83
N ALA A 370 -4.00 7.35 13.95
CA ALA A 370 -4.16 5.90 14.11
C ALA A 370 -2.83 5.16 14.04
N LEU A 371 -1.94 5.53 13.11
CA LEU A 371 -0.58 4.99 13.02
C LEU A 371 0.22 5.26 14.31
N LEU A 372 0.19 6.50 14.81
CA LEU A 372 0.87 6.87 16.06
C LEU A 372 0.27 6.14 17.27
N ALA A 373 -1.02 5.81 17.27
CA ALA A 373 -1.64 5.00 18.30
C ALA A 373 -1.11 3.55 18.32
N LEU A 374 -0.87 2.98 17.13
CA LEU A 374 -0.26 1.66 16.98
C LEU A 374 1.21 1.68 17.40
N ARG A 375 1.95 2.76 17.09
CA ARG A 375 3.31 2.99 17.57
C ARG A 375 3.40 3.00 19.09
N ASP A 376 2.57 3.82 19.75
CA ASP A 376 2.60 4.01 21.20
C ASP A 376 2.25 2.75 21.99
N ALA A 377 1.56 1.82 21.36
CA ALA A 377 1.18 0.53 21.94
C ALA A 377 2.18 -0.60 21.59
N ALA A 378 3.23 -0.33 20.81
CA ALA A 378 4.26 -1.31 20.46
C ALA A 378 5.32 -1.43 21.57
N PRO A 379 5.95 -2.60 21.75
CA PRO A 379 7.20 -2.68 22.50
C PRO A 379 8.30 -1.90 21.78
N GLY A 380 9.09 -1.15 22.54
CA GLY A 380 10.19 -0.37 21.99
C GLY A 380 11.30 -1.26 21.40
N PRO A 381 11.94 -0.85 20.30
CA PRO A 381 13.10 -1.55 19.76
C PRO A 381 14.34 -1.34 20.65
N ASP A 382 15.21 -2.35 20.66
CA ASP A 382 16.47 -2.33 21.40
C ASP A 382 17.66 -2.31 20.42
N ARG A 383 18.43 -1.22 20.43
CA ARG A 383 19.58 -1.04 19.55
C ARG A 383 20.69 -2.09 19.80
N ALA A 384 20.80 -2.61 21.03
CA ALA A 384 21.80 -3.62 21.35
C ALA A 384 21.48 -4.99 20.76
N ALA A 385 20.18 -5.27 20.53
CA ALA A 385 19.72 -6.49 19.88
C ALA A 385 19.90 -6.48 18.36
N CYS A 386 20.11 -5.30 17.74
CA CYS A 386 20.22 -5.08 16.30
C CYS A 386 21.66 -5.24 15.77
N ARG A 387 22.38 -6.25 16.23
CA ARG A 387 23.77 -6.53 15.80
C ARG A 387 23.87 -7.74 14.91
#